data_ba1a3bede1b13dc261994cb14356acb6
#
_entry.id   ba1a3bede1b13dc261994cb14356acb6
#
_cell.length_a   1.000
_cell.length_b   1.000
_cell.length_c   1.000
_cell.angle_alpha   90.00
_cell.angle_beta   90.00
_cell.angle_gamma   90.00
#
_symmetry.space_group_name_H-M   'P 1'
#
loop_
_entity.id
_entity.type
_entity.pdbx_description
1 polymer ?
#
loop_
_entity_poly.entity_id
_entity_poly.type
_entity_poly.pdbx_seq_one_letter_code
_entity_poly.pdbx_strand_id
1 'polypeptide(L)'
;MLAAAATATVLAAGVLLPTTADAADPRLPIPGGTTPSQGSEPQQAARRPTAFNFKLATFNILGSQHTAGPGGYGPGTHRARITARMIKHKNVDVIGMQEVQTDQYRVLHNRLDHYRIWPGTRLGNQGIRLQIAWREHQFKLLRTGTITTRFDHQSRPIPWVKLKNRSTGRRMYVVDIHNSPQGEEAERDSATRAEIRLINRLRQDHKPVFVVGDMNEKAEWFCKVAGHTDVRSANGGHASPDRCSPPQRRLRIDWLMGGRRIDFSHYREDDGGQVRQASDHEFLHTRVHVRSPR
;
A
#
# COMPACT_ATOMS: atom_id res chain seq x y z
N MET A 1 -17.73 -33.04 38.34
CA MET A 1 -18.20 -32.26 39.48
C MET A 1 -18.29 -30.79 39.08
N LEU A 2 -19.51 -30.31 39.15
CA LEU A 2 -20.05 -28.96 39.29
C LEU A 2 -19.63 -27.84 38.32
N ALA A 3 -20.60 -27.50 37.50
CA ALA A 3 -20.79 -26.25 36.80
C ALA A 3 -21.22 -25.13 37.78
N ALA A 4 -20.83 -23.88 37.46
CA ALA A 4 -21.45 -22.70 38.04
C ALA A 4 -21.78 -21.73 36.90
N ALA A 5 -23.08 -21.54 36.69
CA ALA A 5 -23.66 -20.53 35.82
C ALA A 5 -23.87 -19.23 36.63
N ALA A 6 -23.49 -18.09 36.06
CA ALA A 6 -23.83 -16.77 36.60
C ALA A 6 -24.75 -16.02 35.62
N THR A 7 -25.98 -15.82 36.07
CA THR A 7 -27.02 -15.00 35.44
C THR A 7 -26.81 -13.52 35.80
N ALA A 8 -26.79 -12.63 34.82
CA ALA A 8 -26.81 -11.18 35.05
C ALA A 8 -28.17 -10.60 34.62
N THR A 9 -28.82 -9.93 35.57
CA THR A 9 -30.15 -9.30 35.46
C THR A 9 -30.01 -7.90 34.81
N VAL A 10 -30.86 -7.61 33.83
CA VAL A 10 -31.03 -6.29 33.21
C VAL A 10 -32.07 -5.48 34.02
N LEU A 11 -31.68 -4.30 34.48
CA LEU A 11 -32.58 -3.27 35.04
C LEU A 11 -32.78 -2.17 33.99
N ALA A 12 -34.01 -1.99 33.54
CA ALA A 12 -34.49 -0.87 32.76
C ALA A 12 -34.93 0.28 33.68
N ALA A 13 -34.41 1.48 33.45
CA ALA A 13 -34.88 2.70 34.09
C ALA A 13 -35.46 3.63 33.04
N GLY A 14 -36.76 3.84 33.09
CA GLY A 14 -37.47 4.82 32.30
C GLY A 14 -37.37 6.22 32.91
N VAL A 15 -37.23 7.24 32.07
CA VAL A 15 -37.33 8.65 32.48
C VAL A 15 -38.41 9.33 31.64
N LEU A 16 -39.38 9.90 32.40
CA LEU A 16 -40.51 10.66 31.91
C LEU A 16 -40.11 12.09 31.45
N LEU A 17 -40.78 12.56 30.41
CA LEU A 17 -40.78 13.94 29.95
C LEU A 17 -41.87 14.74 30.70
N PRO A 18 -41.71 16.02 30.97
CA PRO A 18 -42.83 16.93 31.21
C PRO A 18 -43.08 17.83 29.97
N THR A 19 -44.33 17.84 29.58
CA THR A 19 -44.97 18.82 28.71
C THR A 19 -45.37 20.04 29.48
N THR A 20 -45.07 21.26 29.02
CA THR A 20 -45.82 22.47 29.37
C THR A 20 -46.10 23.29 28.11
N ALA A 21 -47.40 23.45 27.84
CA ALA A 21 -47.91 24.46 26.99
C ALA A 21 -48.20 25.72 27.81
N ASP A 22 -47.92 26.92 27.25
CA ASP A 22 -48.71 28.09 27.56
C ASP A 22 -48.61 29.22 26.52
N ALA A 23 -49.73 29.59 26.06
CA ALA A 23 -50.38 30.89 25.89
C ALA A 23 -49.78 31.93 24.93
N ALA A 24 -50.55 32.21 23.91
CA ALA A 24 -50.46 33.34 22.98
C ALA A 24 -50.88 34.64 23.68
N ASP A 25 -50.18 35.76 23.35
CA ASP A 25 -50.69 37.14 23.58
C ASP A 25 -50.59 37.96 22.28
N PRO A 26 -51.68 38.59 21.80
CA PRO A 26 -51.69 39.31 20.55
C PRO A 26 -51.53 40.81 20.77
N ARG A 27 -50.50 41.52 20.26
CA ARG A 27 -50.50 42.98 20.04
C ARG A 27 -49.66 43.45 18.85
N LEU A 28 -50.37 43.98 17.89
CA LEU A 28 -50.18 45.11 16.96
C LEU A 28 -48.89 45.31 16.15
N PRO A 29 -49.01 45.82 14.91
CA PRO A 29 -47.95 45.89 13.92
C PRO A 29 -47.12 47.16 14.03
N ILE A 30 -45.81 47.06 13.87
CA ILE A 30 -44.90 48.18 13.64
C ILE A 30 -44.43 48.16 12.18
N PRO A 31 -44.43 49.32 11.48
CA PRO A 31 -44.11 49.36 10.06
C PRO A 31 -42.59 49.56 9.81
N GLY A 32 -42.12 48.97 8.78
CA GLY A 32 -40.96 49.44 8.00
C GLY A 32 -39.58 49.15 8.59
N GLY A 33 -39.06 47.98 8.35
CA GLY A 33 -37.63 47.67 8.42
C GLY A 33 -37.17 47.10 7.08
N THR A 34 -36.40 47.85 6.34
CA THR A 34 -35.68 47.38 5.16
C THR A 34 -34.79 46.23 5.52
N THR A 35 -35.12 45.07 5.00
CA THR A 35 -34.31 43.85 5.12
C THR A 35 -32.96 44.08 4.44
N PRO A 36 -31.80 43.88 5.14
CA PRO A 36 -30.55 43.86 4.43
C PRO A 36 -30.54 42.58 3.58
N SER A 37 -30.35 42.75 2.28
CA SER A 37 -30.02 41.68 1.36
C SER A 37 -28.87 40.88 1.96
N GLN A 38 -29.15 39.65 2.39
CA GLN A 38 -28.12 38.68 2.74
C GLN A 38 -27.33 38.43 1.44
N GLY A 39 -26.15 39.05 1.36
CA GLY A 39 -25.16 38.71 0.37
C GLY A 39 -24.88 37.23 0.49
N SER A 40 -25.26 36.47 -0.51
CA SER A 40 -24.87 35.08 -0.67
C SER A 40 -23.34 35.02 -0.64
N GLU A 41 -22.78 34.53 0.47
CA GLU A 41 -21.36 34.19 0.51
C GLU A 41 -21.07 33.31 -0.71
N PRO A 42 -20.00 33.58 -1.46
CA PRO A 42 -19.63 32.71 -2.58
C PRO A 42 -19.34 31.32 -2.03
N GLN A 43 -20.23 30.38 -2.32
CA GLN A 43 -20.04 28.98 -2.04
C GLN A 43 -18.68 28.60 -2.66
N GLN A 44 -17.68 28.39 -1.80
CA GLN A 44 -16.33 28.03 -2.19
C GLN A 44 -16.43 26.75 -2.99
N ALA A 45 -16.37 26.85 -4.32
CA ALA A 45 -16.48 25.73 -5.22
C ALA A 45 -15.49 24.65 -4.77
N ALA A 46 -15.99 23.49 -4.39
CA ALA A 46 -15.20 22.37 -3.88
C ALA A 46 -14.05 22.11 -4.87
N ARG A 47 -12.82 22.44 -4.48
CA ARG A 47 -11.63 22.28 -5.33
C ARG A 47 -11.60 20.84 -5.80
N ARG A 48 -11.71 20.61 -7.10
CA ARG A 48 -11.59 19.28 -7.70
C ARG A 48 -10.26 18.68 -7.28
N PRO A 49 -10.23 17.39 -6.85
CA PRO A 49 -8.97 16.75 -6.47
C PRO A 49 -7.96 16.86 -7.60
N THR A 50 -6.82 17.47 -7.32
CA THR A 50 -5.75 17.67 -8.29
C THR A 50 -4.93 16.41 -8.51
N ALA A 51 -4.16 16.35 -9.60
CA ALA A 51 -3.14 15.32 -9.81
C ALA A 51 -2.03 15.42 -8.77
N PHE A 52 -1.28 14.35 -8.56
CA PHE A 52 -0.09 14.37 -7.72
C PHE A 52 0.96 13.39 -8.22
N ASN A 53 2.22 13.64 -7.87
CA ASN A 53 3.36 12.81 -8.20
C ASN A 53 3.95 12.21 -6.94
N PHE A 54 4.54 11.01 -7.08
CA PHE A 54 5.35 10.40 -6.04
C PHE A 54 6.34 9.39 -6.66
N LYS A 55 7.35 9.00 -5.90
CA LYS A 55 8.31 7.98 -6.30
C LYS A 55 7.95 6.66 -5.62
N LEU A 56 7.67 5.64 -6.44
CA LEU A 56 7.40 4.26 -6.04
C LEU A 56 8.65 3.40 -6.23
N ALA A 57 8.89 2.47 -5.31
CA ALA A 57 10.01 1.52 -5.38
C ALA A 57 9.61 0.13 -4.89
N THR A 58 10.43 -0.86 -5.23
CA THR A 58 10.48 -2.19 -4.59
C THR A 58 11.92 -2.62 -4.43
N PHE A 59 12.19 -3.40 -3.38
CA PHE A 59 13.50 -3.96 -3.13
C PHE A 59 13.43 -5.19 -2.22
N ASN A 60 13.77 -6.36 -2.75
CA ASN A 60 14.10 -7.49 -1.92
C ASN A 60 15.44 -7.19 -1.24
N ILE A 61 15.45 -7.03 0.09
CA ILE A 61 16.62 -6.57 0.86
C ILE A 61 17.56 -7.70 1.29
N LEU A 62 17.29 -8.91 0.85
CA LEU A 62 17.98 -10.14 1.21
C LEU A 62 18.01 -10.39 2.72
N GLY A 63 17.28 -11.35 3.19
CA GLY A 63 17.11 -11.65 4.63
C GLY A 63 18.44 -11.90 5.35
N SER A 64 18.48 -11.62 6.64
CA SER A 64 19.69 -11.79 7.48
C SER A 64 20.24 -13.21 7.50
N GLN A 65 19.40 -14.22 7.21
CA GLN A 65 19.82 -15.62 7.11
C GLN A 65 20.83 -15.88 5.97
N HIS A 66 20.92 -15.00 4.97
CA HIS A 66 21.86 -15.10 3.86
C HIS A 66 23.21 -14.39 4.12
N THR A 67 23.57 -14.22 5.39
CA THR A 67 24.78 -13.47 5.81
C THR A 67 26.05 -14.32 5.79
N ALA A 68 25.95 -15.64 6.00
CA ALA A 68 27.10 -16.48 6.28
C ALA A 68 27.59 -17.28 5.06
N GLY A 69 28.89 -17.53 4.99
CA GLY A 69 29.54 -18.44 4.05
C GLY A 69 30.46 -17.75 3.03
N PRO A 70 31.28 -18.53 2.30
CA PRO A 70 32.13 -18.01 1.23
C PRO A 70 31.28 -17.32 0.14
N GLY A 71 31.59 -16.08 -0.18
CA GLY A 71 30.81 -15.26 -1.09
C GLY A 71 29.52 -14.69 -0.50
N GLY A 72 29.27 -14.89 0.80
CA GLY A 72 28.11 -14.35 1.51
C GLY A 72 28.11 -12.84 1.63
N TYR A 73 26.91 -12.29 1.79
CA TYR A 73 26.75 -10.85 2.01
C TYR A 73 27.14 -10.46 3.44
N GLY A 74 27.47 -9.20 3.66
CA GLY A 74 27.71 -8.66 4.99
C GLY A 74 26.47 -8.78 5.91
N PRO A 75 26.61 -8.49 7.22
CA PRO A 75 25.53 -8.64 8.20
C PRO A 75 24.23 -7.96 7.76
N GLY A 76 23.09 -8.62 7.94
CA GLY A 76 21.77 -8.13 7.53
C GLY A 76 21.45 -6.74 8.08
N THR A 77 21.86 -6.45 9.32
CA THR A 77 21.71 -5.09 9.91
C THR A 77 22.56 -4.04 9.19
N HIS A 78 23.74 -4.39 8.67
CA HIS A 78 24.55 -3.51 7.84
C HIS A 78 23.85 -3.24 6.50
N ARG A 79 23.36 -4.31 5.85
CA ARG A 79 22.62 -4.23 4.58
C ARG A 79 21.33 -3.38 4.72
N ALA A 80 20.61 -3.53 5.83
CA ALA A 80 19.45 -2.69 6.15
C ALA A 80 19.81 -1.20 6.33
N ARG A 81 21.00 -0.87 6.87
CA ARG A 81 21.50 0.52 6.92
C ARG A 81 21.75 1.09 5.53
N ILE A 82 22.32 0.28 4.63
CA ILE A 82 22.52 0.67 3.22
C ILE A 82 21.17 0.89 2.54
N THR A 83 20.23 -0.04 2.71
CA THR A 83 18.85 0.07 2.18
C THR A 83 18.17 1.36 2.64
N ALA A 84 18.20 1.67 3.94
CA ALA A 84 17.61 2.91 4.46
C ALA A 84 18.26 4.17 3.86
N ARG A 85 19.58 4.18 3.67
CA ARG A 85 20.28 5.29 2.98
C ARG A 85 19.83 5.43 1.54
N MET A 86 19.74 4.33 0.79
CA MET A 86 19.28 4.36 -0.61
C MET A 86 17.85 4.90 -0.72
N ILE A 87 16.93 4.45 0.13
CA ILE A 87 15.54 4.95 0.17
C ILE A 87 15.53 6.47 0.36
N LYS A 88 16.28 6.99 1.33
CA LYS A 88 16.37 8.43 1.61
C LYS A 88 17.06 9.20 0.49
N HIS A 89 18.20 8.75 0.02
CA HIS A 89 18.98 9.42 -1.04
C HIS A 89 18.23 9.48 -2.37
N LYS A 90 17.55 8.41 -2.72
CA LYS A 90 16.73 8.36 -3.95
C LYS A 90 15.38 9.10 -3.80
N ASN A 91 15.08 9.67 -2.63
CA ASN A 91 13.82 10.34 -2.34
C ASN A 91 12.60 9.48 -2.66
N VAL A 92 12.62 8.22 -2.25
CA VAL A 92 11.49 7.30 -2.43
C VAL A 92 10.35 7.71 -1.51
N ASP A 93 9.13 7.76 -2.01
CA ASP A 93 7.96 8.16 -1.22
C ASP A 93 7.17 6.96 -0.71
N VAL A 94 7.15 5.87 -1.48
CA VAL A 94 6.50 4.61 -1.12
C VAL A 94 7.35 3.44 -1.63
N ILE A 95 7.59 2.44 -0.79
CA ILE A 95 8.37 1.24 -1.15
C ILE A 95 7.78 -0.02 -0.55
N GLY A 96 7.75 -1.12 -1.33
CA GLY A 96 7.64 -2.50 -0.84
C GLY A 96 9.02 -3.09 -0.61
N MET A 97 9.19 -3.82 0.48
CA MET A 97 10.45 -4.48 0.83
C MET A 97 10.18 -5.94 1.19
N GLN A 98 10.93 -6.84 0.56
CA GLN A 98 10.79 -8.28 0.74
C GLN A 98 11.98 -8.84 1.53
N GLU A 99 11.81 -10.02 2.11
CA GLU A 99 12.76 -10.75 2.95
C GLU A 99 13.18 -10.07 4.26
N VAL A 100 12.47 -9.05 4.70
CA VAL A 100 12.82 -8.33 5.93
C VAL A 100 12.82 -9.28 7.13
N GLN A 101 13.92 -9.28 7.88
CA GLN A 101 14.03 -10.00 9.16
C GLN A 101 13.86 -9.04 10.34
N THR A 102 13.63 -9.57 11.53
CA THR A 102 13.38 -8.77 12.74
C THR A 102 14.50 -7.78 13.06
N ASP A 103 15.75 -8.19 12.90
CA ASP A 103 16.93 -7.34 13.12
C ASP A 103 17.04 -6.24 12.06
N GLN A 104 16.77 -6.58 10.78
CA GLN A 104 16.73 -5.63 9.68
C GLN A 104 15.56 -4.63 9.85
N TYR A 105 14.37 -5.10 10.24
CA TYR A 105 13.24 -4.24 10.52
C TYR A 105 13.55 -3.19 11.60
N ARG A 106 14.20 -3.58 12.69
CA ARG A 106 14.62 -2.64 13.76
C ARG A 106 15.52 -1.54 13.21
N VAL A 107 16.47 -1.89 12.33
CA VAL A 107 17.33 -0.91 11.67
C VAL A 107 16.55 0.02 10.75
N LEU A 108 15.68 -0.54 9.89
CA LEU A 108 14.84 0.24 8.99
C LEU A 108 13.93 1.19 9.76
N HIS A 109 13.25 0.70 10.78
CA HIS A 109 12.37 1.51 11.64
C HIS A 109 13.09 2.69 12.28
N ASN A 110 14.31 2.46 12.78
CA ASN A 110 15.12 3.52 13.44
C ASN A 110 15.78 4.48 12.46
N ARG A 111 15.98 4.09 11.20
CA ARG A 111 16.67 4.89 10.18
C ARG A 111 15.73 5.62 9.22
N LEU A 112 14.50 5.16 9.11
CA LEU A 112 13.45 5.76 8.28
C LEU A 112 12.50 6.60 9.16
N ASP A 113 13.06 7.54 9.89
CA ASP A 113 12.43 8.40 10.90
C ASP A 113 11.18 9.16 10.41
N HIS A 114 11.14 9.51 9.11
CA HIS A 114 10.01 10.19 8.47
C HIS A 114 9.08 9.26 7.70
N TYR A 115 9.22 7.95 7.91
CA TYR A 115 8.39 6.94 7.27
C TYR A 115 7.54 6.19 8.29
N ARG A 116 6.35 5.80 7.86
CA ARG A 116 5.58 4.73 8.51
C ARG A 116 5.86 3.43 7.80
N ILE A 117 5.87 2.33 8.54
CA ILE A 117 6.08 0.98 8.03
C ILE A 117 4.92 0.08 8.47
N TRP A 118 4.37 -0.69 7.55
CA TRP A 118 3.33 -1.69 7.79
C TRP A 118 3.71 -3.02 7.11
N PRO A 119 3.51 -4.17 7.75
CA PRO A 119 2.88 -4.40 9.06
C PRO A 119 3.79 -4.16 10.27
N GLY A 120 5.07 -3.94 10.11
CA GLY A 120 6.02 -3.99 11.21
C GLY A 120 6.08 -5.42 11.76
N THR A 121 5.92 -5.57 13.08
CA THR A 121 5.91 -6.88 13.76
C THR A 121 4.52 -7.47 14.00
N ARG A 122 3.44 -6.77 13.55
CA ARG A 122 2.05 -7.10 13.92
C ARG A 122 1.53 -8.42 13.35
N LEU A 123 2.09 -8.88 12.25
CA LEU A 123 1.64 -10.11 11.58
C LEU A 123 2.56 -11.32 11.86
N GLY A 124 3.31 -11.26 12.95
CA GLY A 124 4.20 -12.34 13.38
C GLY A 124 5.42 -12.54 12.48
N ASN A 125 6.11 -13.66 12.65
CA ASN A 125 7.39 -13.94 12.00
C ASN A 125 7.28 -14.04 10.46
N GLN A 126 6.20 -14.62 9.95
CA GLN A 126 5.98 -14.68 8.50
C GLN A 126 5.53 -13.33 7.91
N GLY A 127 4.82 -12.52 8.69
CA GLY A 127 4.36 -11.20 8.24
C GLY A 127 5.43 -10.13 8.25
N ILE A 128 6.50 -10.28 9.02
CA ILE A 128 7.61 -9.32 9.02
C ILE A 128 8.39 -9.34 7.70
N ARG A 129 8.29 -10.42 6.93
CA ARG A 129 9.02 -10.62 5.67
C ARG A 129 8.65 -9.63 4.57
N LEU A 130 7.47 -9.02 4.65
CA LEU A 130 6.96 -8.06 3.68
C LEU A 130 6.60 -6.76 4.38
N GLN A 131 7.21 -5.66 3.94
CA GLN A 131 7.05 -4.36 4.58
C GLN A 131 6.76 -3.27 3.55
N ILE A 132 5.67 -2.56 3.72
CA ILE A 132 5.38 -1.36 2.94
C ILE A 132 5.76 -0.14 3.78
N ALA A 133 6.66 0.70 3.27
CA ALA A 133 7.01 1.97 3.91
C ALA A 133 6.56 3.16 3.05
N TRP A 134 6.13 4.24 3.70
CA TRP A 134 5.72 5.48 3.03
C TRP A 134 6.08 6.72 3.84
N ARG A 135 6.36 7.83 3.16
CA ARG A 135 6.62 9.13 3.79
C ARG A 135 5.38 9.65 4.51
N GLU A 136 5.47 9.83 5.83
CA GLU A 136 4.33 10.23 6.65
C GLU A 136 3.82 11.63 6.36
N HIS A 137 4.72 12.57 6.03
CA HIS A 137 4.32 13.94 5.68
C HIS A 137 3.54 14.02 4.35
N GLN A 138 3.75 13.05 3.44
CA GLN A 138 3.09 13.02 2.13
C GLN A 138 1.82 12.16 2.13
N PHE A 139 1.80 11.09 2.92
CA PHE A 139 0.69 10.14 2.93
C PHE A 139 0.16 9.86 4.34
N LYS A 140 -1.17 9.83 4.47
CA LYS A 140 -1.88 9.35 5.67
C LYS A 140 -2.40 7.93 5.41
N LEU A 141 -2.12 7.01 6.34
CA LEU A 141 -2.71 5.67 6.35
C LEU A 141 -4.22 5.78 6.64
N LEU A 142 -5.04 5.11 5.83
CA LEU A 142 -6.49 5.01 6.04
C LEU A 142 -6.92 3.61 6.44
N ARG A 143 -6.32 2.58 5.84
CA ARG A 143 -6.69 1.19 6.07
C ARG A 143 -5.53 0.27 5.75
N THR A 144 -5.47 -0.87 6.40
CA THR A 144 -4.56 -1.98 6.12
C THR A 144 -5.34 -3.27 5.93
N GLY A 145 -4.70 -4.26 5.37
CA GLY A 145 -5.22 -5.62 5.33
C GLY A 145 -4.20 -6.58 4.75
N THR A 146 -4.61 -7.83 4.68
CA THR A 146 -3.79 -8.92 4.15
C THR A 146 -4.64 -9.90 3.37
N ILE A 147 -4.00 -10.69 2.52
CA ILE A 147 -4.42 -12.04 2.13
C ILE A 147 -3.31 -13.01 2.55
N THR A 148 -3.60 -14.30 2.61
CA THR A 148 -2.60 -15.32 2.88
C THR A 148 -2.38 -16.15 1.62
N THR A 149 -1.10 -16.35 1.26
CA THR A 149 -0.65 -17.21 0.17
C THR A 149 0.29 -18.28 0.71
N ARG A 150 0.59 -19.29 -0.10
CA ARG A 150 1.71 -20.21 0.17
C ARG A 150 3.01 -19.53 -0.23
N PHE A 151 4.08 -19.84 0.49
CA PHE A 151 5.45 -19.44 0.20
C PHE A 151 6.41 -20.46 0.77
N ASP A 152 7.10 -21.18 -0.08
CA ASP A 152 8.09 -22.20 0.32
C ASP A 152 7.51 -23.11 1.41
N HIS A 153 6.38 -23.75 1.09
CA HIS A 153 5.58 -24.65 1.95
C HIS A 153 4.99 -24.04 3.22
N GLN A 154 5.13 -22.70 3.42
CA GLN A 154 4.61 -21.99 4.57
C GLN A 154 3.45 -21.04 4.18
N SER A 155 2.64 -20.65 5.15
CA SER A 155 1.63 -19.61 4.95
C SER A 155 2.24 -18.24 5.20
N ARG A 156 2.12 -17.33 4.23
CA ARG A 156 2.66 -15.97 4.31
C ARG A 156 1.56 -14.93 4.08
N PRO A 157 1.40 -13.94 4.99
CA PRO A 157 0.51 -12.82 4.75
C PRO A 157 1.12 -11.85 3.74
N ILE A 158 0.34 -11.49 2.71
CA ILE A 158 0.64 -10.46 1.72
C ILE A 158 -0.02 -9.17 2.19
N PRO A 159 0.74 -8.15 2.63
CA PRO A 159 0.19 -6.92 3.16
C PRO A 159 -0.28 -5.96 2.05
N TRP A 160 -1.29 -5.16 2.37
CA TRP A 160 -1.66 -3.99 1.59
C TRP A 160 -2.04 -2.82 2.49
N VAL A 161 -1.89 -1.62 1.95
CA VAL A 161 -2.26 -0.37 2.62
C VAL A 161 -3.15 0.48 1.70
N LYS A 162 -4.10 1.21 2.30
CA LYS A 162 -4.83 2.31 1.66
C LYS A 162 -4.26 3.62 2.18
N LEU A 163 -3.68 4.41 1.30
CA LEU A 163 -3.05 5.68 1.60
C LEU A 163 -3.87 6.85 1.05
N LYS A 164 -3.86 7.98 1.77
CA LYS A 164 -4.41 9.27 1.33
C LYS A 164 -3.25 10.24 1.14
N ASN A 165 -3.06 10.76 -0.06
CA ASN A 165 -2.15 11.87 -0.29
C ASN A 165 -2.65 13.10 0.46
N ARG A 166 -1.80 13.72 1.29
CA ARG A 166 -2.22 14.78 2.22
C ARG A 166 -2.54 16.09 1.52
N SER A 167 -1.84 16.42 0.44
CA SER A 167 -2.04 17.67 -0.28
C SER A 167 -3.31 17.68 -1.14
N THR A 168 -3.62 16.54 -1.78
CA THR A 168 -4.73 16.44 -2.74
C THR A 168 -5.96 15.73 -2.19
N GLY A 169 -5.85 15.06 -1.05
CA GLY A 169 -6.91 14.22 -0.49
C GLY A 169 -7.16 12.91 -1.24
N ARG A 170 -6.45 12.65 -2.33
CA ARG A 170 -6.63 11.46 -3.16
C ARG A 170 -6.13 10.20 -2.47
N ARG A 171 -6.76 9.08 -2.79
CA ARG A 171 -6.51 7.78 -2.15
C ARG A 171 -5.93 6.81 -3.16
N MET A 172 -5.10 5.87 -2.68
CA MET A 172 -4.54 4.78 -3.47
C MET A 172 -4.31 3.56 -2.61
N TYR A 173 -4.13 2.40 -3.24
CA TYR A 173 -3.71 1.16 -2.58
C TYR A 173 -2.30 0.80 -3.01
N VAL A 174 -1.56 0.17 -2.10
CA VAL A 174 -0.25 -0.45 -2.38
C VAL A 174 -0.27 -1.85 -1.79
N VAL A 175 0.13 -2.83 -2.58
CA VAL A 175 0.26 -4.25 -2.22
C VAL A 175 1.73 -4.61 -2.39
N ASP A 176 2.31 -5.29 -1.40
CA ASP A 176 3.68 -5.80 -1.44
C ASP A 176 3.67 -7.33 -1.48
N ILE A 177 4.27 -7.92 -2.49
CA ILE A 177 4.20 -9.34 -2.80
C ILE A 177 5.61 -9.96 -2.74
N HIS A 178 5.67 -11.22 -2.29
CA HIS A 178 6.82 -12.08 -2.48
C HIS A 178 6.33 -13.51 -2.66
N ASN A 179 6.49 -14.04 -3.86
CA ASN A 179 6.07 -15.39 -4.25
C ASN A 179 7.17 -16.41 -4.07
N SER A 180 6.79 -17.70 -4.00
CA SER A 180 7.68 -18.82 -3.75
C SER A 180 8.81 -18.90 -4.77
N PRO A 181 10.05 -19.13 -4.32
CA PRO A 181 11.21 -19.19 -5.19
C PRO A 181 11.31 -20.53 -5.95
N GLN A 182 12.24 -20.62 -6.87
CA GLN A 182 12.71 -21.85 -7.54
C GLN A 182 11.59 -22.71 -8.15
N GLY A 183 11.55 -24.02 -7.84
CA GLY A 183 10.65 -25.00 -8.43
C GLY A 183 9.19 -24.96 -8.00
N GLU A 184 8.79 -24.02 -7.13
CA GLU A 184 7.46 -23.94 -6.52
C GLU A 184 6.38 -23.30 -7.42
N GLU A 185 6.29 -23.77 -8.67
CA GLU A 185 5.35 -23.23 -9.67
C GLU A 185 3.90 -23.31 -9.22
N ALA A 186 3.48 -24.43 -8.63
CA ALA A 186 2.10 -24.62 -8.16
C ALA A 186 1.72 -23.60 -7.04
N GLU A 187 2.68 -23.26 -6.16
CA GLU A 187 2.47 -22.24 -5.13
C GLU A 187 2.37 -20.85 -5.76
N ARG A 188 3.26 -20.49 -6.71
CA ARG A 188 3.21 -19.22 -7.45
C ARG A 188 1.90 -19.07 -8.19
N ASP A 189 1.44 -20.10 -8.88
CA ASP A 189 0.15 -20.10 -9.57
C ASP A 189 -1.02 -19.86 -8.64
N SER A 190 -1.02 -20.52 -7.50
CA SER A 190 -2.05 -20.35 -6.48
C SER A 190 -2.02 -18.94 -5.89
N ALA A 191 -0.82 -18.41 -5.59
CA ALA A 191 -0.61 -17.06 -5.10
C ALA A 191 -1.09 -16.03 -6.14
N THR A 192 -0.66 -16.15 -7.39
CA THR A 192 -1.05 -15.25 -8.50
C THR A 192 -2.57 -15.18 -8.67
N ARG A 193 -3.29 -16.30 -8.59
CA ARG A 193 -4.76 -16.30 -8.61
C ARG A 193 -5.36 -15.52 -7.42
N ALA A 194 -4.78 -15.64 -6.22
CA ALA A 194 -5.22 -14.90 -5.03
C ALA A 194 -4.92 -13.40 -5.15
N GLU A 195 -3.77 -13.05 -5.70
CA GLU A 195 -3.34 -11.68 -5.98
C GLU A 195 -4.24 -10.98 -7.00
N ILE A 196 -4.58 -11.64 -8.10
CA ILE A 196 -5.55 -11.15 -9.10
C ILE A 196 -6.90 -10.85 -8.43
N ARG A 197 -7.40 -11.77 -7.60
CA ARG A 197 -8.65 -11.54 -6.84
C ARG A 197 -8.51 -10.34 -5.88
N LEU A 198 -7.38 -10.21 -5.19
CA LEU A 198 -7.13 -9.06 -4.31
C LEU A 198 -7.12 -7.75 -5.10
N ILE A 199 -6.32 -7.66 -6.18
CA ILE A 199 -6.21 -6.48 -7.02
C ILE A 199 -7.60 -6.07 -7.53
N ASN A 200 -8.37 -7.01 -8.09
CA ASN A 200 -9.71 -6.75 -8.61
C ASN A 200 -10.68 -6.28 -7.52
N ARG A 201 -10.61 -6.85 -6.30
CA ARG A 201 -11.39 -6.38 -5.15
C ARG A 201 -11.02 -4.96 -4.74
N LEU A 202 -9.73 -4.62 -4.66
CA LEU A 202 -9.27 -3.28 -4.29
C LEU A 202 -9.65 -2.23 -5.36
N ARG A 203 -9.70 -2.63 -6.64
CA ARG A 203 -10.11 -1.77 -7.76
C ARG A 203 -11.59 -1.38 -7.72
N GLN A 204 -12.44 -2.14 -7.05
CA GLN A 204 -13.87 -1.80 -6.88
C GLN A 204 -14.08 -0.44 -6.18
N ASP A 205 -13.11 -0.01 -5.37
CA ASP A 205 -13.12 1.34 -4.76
C ASP A 205 -12.81 2.47 -5.77
N HIS A 206 -12.58 2.14 -7.03
CA HIS A 206 -12.24 3.10 -8.09
C HIS A 206 -11.01 3.97 -7.78
N LYS A 207 -10.05 3.48 -7.02
CA LYS A 207 -8.78 4.13 -6.72
C LYS A 207 -7.62 3.43 -7.43
N PRO A 208 -6.52 4.13 -7.70
CA PRO A 208 -5.30 3.48 -8.17
C PRO A 208 -4.87 2.35 -7.24
N VAL A 209 -4.45 1.23 -7.81
CA VAL A 209 -3.84 0.10 -7.10
C VAL A 209 -2.43 -0.06 -7.64
N PHE A 210 -1.46 -0.08 -6.74
CA PHE A 210 -0.06 -0.37 -7.04
C PHE A 210 0.29 -1.74 -6.48
N VAL A 211 1.03 -2.51 -7.25
CA VAL A 211 1.54 -3.83 -6.89
C VAL A 211 3.04 -3.79 -7.08
N VAL A 212 3.76 -4.11 -6.03
CA VAL A 212 5.22 -4.11 -6.01
C VAL A 212 5.71 -5.39 -5.37
N GLY A 213 6.94 -5.81 -5.67
CA GLY A 213 7.53 -6.96 -4.99
C GLY A 213 8.34 -7.87 -5.89
N ASP A 214 8.80 -8.95 -5.29
CA ASP A 214 9.49 -10.07 -5.90
C ASP A 214 8.49 -11.21 -6.19
N MET A 215 8.20 -11.41 -7.45
CA MET A 215 7.21 -12.42 -7.87
C MET A 215 7.85 -13.79 -8.12
N ASN A 216 9.18 -13.87 -8.07
CA ASN A 216 9.96 -15.04 -8.47
C ASN A 216 9.60 -15.58 -9.88
N GLU A 217 8.93 -14.73 -10.67
CA GLU A 217 8.50 -15.00 -12.05
C GLU A 217 8.69 -13.77 -12.93
N LYS A 218 8.98 -14.02 -14.19
CA LYS A 218 9.19 -13.01 -15.22
C LYS A 218 7.91 -12.75 -16.02
N ALA A 219 7.91 -13.14 -17.30
CA ALA A 219 6.81 -12.87 -18.22
C ALA A 219 5.50 -13.52 -17.78
N GLU A 220 5.55 -14.70 -17.22
CA GLU A 220 4.36 -15.48 -16.89
C GLU A 220 3.47 -14.78 -15.86
N TRP A 221 4.03 -14.37 -14.72
CA TRP A 221 3.29 -13.60 -13.72
C TRP A 221 2.73 -12.29 -14.31
N PHE A 222 3.57 -11.56 -15.07
CA PHE A 222 3.14 -10.33 -15.74
C PHE A 222 1.93 -10.58 -16.65
N CYS A 223 1.99 -11.60 -17.50
CA CYS A 223 0.92 -11.91 -18.44
C CYS A 223 -0.38 -12.30 -17.71
N LYS A 224 -0.29 -13.12 -16.67
CA LYS A 224 -1.43 -13.52 -15.84
C LYS A 224 -2.07 -12.29 -15.16
N VAL A 225 -1.26 -11.46 -14.48
CA VAL A 225 -1.78 -10.34 -13.70
C VAL A 225 -2.27 -9.20 -14.58
N ALA A 226 -1.47 -8.75 -15.55
CA ALA A 226 -1.86 -7.67 -16.44
C ALA A 226 -3.00 -8.06 -17.38
N GLY A 227 -3.10 -9.35 -17.77
CA GLY A 227 -4.18 -9.87 -18.60
C GLY A 227 -5.55 -9.94 -17.90
N HIS A 228 -5.57 -10.09 -16.58
CA HIS A 228 -6.80 -10.26 -15.79
C HIS A 228 -7.10 -9.08 -14.85
N THR A 229 -6.34 -8.01 -14.94
CA THR A 229 -6.53 -6.78 -14.16
C THR A 229 -6.33 -5.55 -15.07
N ASP A 230 -6.40 -4.32 -14.53
CA ASP A 230 -6.03 -3.10 -15.27
C ASP A 230 -4.65 -2.56 -14.92
N VAL A 231 -3.87 -3.32 -14.14
CA VAL A 231 -2.51 -2.90 -13.79
C VAL A 231 -1.57 -3.14 -14.97
N ARG A 232 -0.63 -2.25 -15.13
CA ARG A 232 0.41 -2.31 -16.17
C ARG A 232 1.76 -2.06 -15.53
N SER A 233 2.80 -2.58 -16.14
CA SER A 233 4.14 -2.47 -15.62
C SER A 233 4.75 -1.10 -15.88
N ALA A 234 5.61 -0.66 -14.95
CA ALA A 234 6.36 0.58 -15.06
C ALA A 234 7.45 0.53 -16.13
N ASN A 235 7.93 -0.66 -16.50
CA ASN A 235 8.94 -0.86 -17.55
C ASN A 235 8.35 -1.14 -18.96
N GLY A 236 7.00 -1.07 -19.09
CA GLY A 236 6.30 -1.27 -20.35
C GLY A 236 5.63 -2.65 -20.45
N GLY A 237 5.40 -3.10 -21.68
CA GLY A 237 4.64 -4.30 -21.96
C GLY A 237 3.12 -4.08 -21.98
N HIS A 238 2.42 -5.06 -22.51
CA HIS A 238 0.96 -5.05 -22.64
C HIS A 238 0.40 -6.47 -22.51
N ALA A 239 -0.72 -6.62 -21.83
CA ALA A 239 -1.45 -7.88 -21.77
C ALA A 239 -2.98 -7.66 -21.76
N SER A 240 -3.67 -8.63 -22.35
CA SER A 240 -5.11 -8.85 -22.30
C SER A 240 -5.33 -10.35 -22.05
N PRO A 241 -6.57 -10.82 -21.79
CA PRO A 241 -6.80 -12.24 -21.56
C PRO A 241 -6.23 -13.16 -22.64
N ASP A 242 -6.29 -12.72 -23.90
CA ASP A 242 -5.93 -13.55 -25.07
C ASP A 242 -4.56 -13.20 -25.68
N ARG A 243 -3.90 -12.16 -25.23
CA ARG A 243 -2.65 -11.69 -25.83
C ARG A 243 -1.74 -11.07 -24.79
N CYS A 244 -0.47 -11.47 -24.80
CA CYS A 244 0.54 -10.90 -23.94
C CYS A 244 1.80 -10.52 -24.74
N SER A 245 2.28 -9.31 -24.50
CA SER A 245 3.57 -8.80 -24.97
C SER A 245 4.31 -8.24 -23.75
N PRO A 246 5.15 -9.04 -23.08
CA PRO A 246 5.89 -8.58 -21.91
C PRO A 246 6.87 -7.46 -22.29
N PRO A 247 7.37 -6.70 -21.31
CA PRO A 247 8.37 -5.66 -21.57
C PRO A 247 9.55 -6.18 -22.37
N GLN A 248 10.00 -5.41 -23.38
CA GLN A 248 11.12 -5.81 -24.27
C GLN A 248 12.50 -5.69 -23.60
N ARG A 249 12.59 -4.96 -22.49
CA ARG A 249 13.82 -4.86 -21.70
C ARG A 249 14.06 -6.14 -20.90
N ARG A 250 15.27 -6.28 -20.34
CA ARG A 250 15.60 -7.41 -19.47
C ARG A 250 14.50 -7.64 -18.44
N LEU A 251 13.85 -8.80 -18.51
CA LEU A 251 12.82 -9.19 -17.56
C LEU A 251 13.45 -9.60 -16.24
N ARG A 252 12.93 -9.01 -15.17
CA ARG A 252 13.27 -9.32 -13.79
C ARG A 252 12.15 -10.13 -13.15
N ILE A 253 12.44 -10.64 -11.97
CA ILE A 253 11.44 -11.27 -11.08
C ILE A 253 10.79 -10.24 -10.15
N ASP A 254 11.41 -9.05 -10.03
CA ASP A 254 10.90 -7.91 -9.28
C ASP A 254 10.06 -7.01 -10.17
N TRP A 255 8.91 -6.56 -9.67
CA TRP A 255 7.94 -5.81 -10.47
C TRP A 255 7.44 -4.55 -9.78
N LEU A 256 7.25 -3.50 -10.58
CA LEU A 256 6.50 -2.28 -10.23
C LEU A 256 5.32 -2.17 -11.19
N MET A 257 4.12 -2.36 -10.68
CA MET A 257 2.88 -2.33 -11.45
C MET A 257 1.90 -1.32 -10.85
N GLY A 258 0.99 -0.84 -11.70
CA GLY A 258 -0.09 0.02 -11.22
C GLY A 258 -1.18 0.22 -12.25
N GLY A 259 -2.38 0.51 -11.78
CA GLY A 259 -3.54 0.68 -12.63
C GLY A 259 -4.38 1.89 -12.27
N ARG A 260 -5.27 2.25 -13.20
CA ARG A 260 -6.27 3.29 -13.09
C ARG A 260 -5.74 4.72 -13.00
N ARG A 261 -5.64 5.36 -14.18
CA ARG A 261 -5.35 6.81 -14.33
C ARG A 261 -4.02 7.22 -13.73
N ILE A 262 -3.00 6.44 -14.01
CA ILE A 262 -1.63 6.74 -13.66
C ILE A 262 -0.75 6.75 -14.89
N ASP A 263 0.39 7.43 -14.79
CA ASP A 263 1.49 7.33 -15.73
C ASP A 263 2.76 7.01 -14.96
N PHE A 264 3.58 6.14 -15.53
CA PHE A 264 4.93 5.87 -15.07
C PHE A 264 5.93 6.65 -15.92
N SER A 265 6.99 7.13 -15.27
CA SER A 265 8.13 7.76 -15.93
C SER A 265 9.41 7.53 -15.13
N HIS A 266 10.57 7.68 -15.79
CA HIS A 266 11.87 7.53 -15.14
C HIS A 266 12.03 6.18 -14.40
N TYR A 267 11.53 5.09 -15.00
CA TYR A 267 11.78 3.75 -14.49
C TYR A 267 13.29 3.45 -14.50
N ARG A 268 13.78 2.90 -13.41
CA ARG A 268 15.19 2.52 -13.22
C ARG A 268 15.28 1.17 -12.52
N GLU A 269 16.26 0.41 -12.93
CA GLU A 269 16.76 -0.81 -12.29
C GLU A 269 18.20 -0.51 -11.88
N ASP A 270 18.40 -0.23 -10.59
CA ASP A 270 19.74 0.03 -10.07
C ASP A 270 20.35 -1.28 -9.57
N ASP A 271 21.52 -1.63 -10.08
CA ASP A 271 22.25 -2.86 -9.77
C ASP A 271 23.70 -2.60 -9.31
N GLY A 272 24.13 -1.34 -9.20
CA GLY A 272 25.49 -0.96 -8.91
C GLY A 272 25.81 -0.76 -7.44
N GLY A 273 27.10 -0.70 -7.10
CA GLY A 273 27.65 -0.16 -5.85
C GLY A 273 26.92 -0.60 -4.58
N GLN A 274 26.16 0.32 -3.99
CA GLN A 274 25.43 0.09 -2.73
C GLN A 274 24.34 -0.97 -2.84
N VAL A 275 23.71 -1.13 -4.01
CA VAL A 275 22.67 -2.16 -4.22
C VAL A 275 23.29 -3.54 -4.07
N ARG A 276 24.40 -3.82 -4.74
CA ARG A 276 25.12 -5.10 -4.65
C ARG A 276 25.67 -5.40 -3.26
N GLN A 277 25.98 -4.37 -2.47
CA GLN A 277 26.36 -4.56 -1.06
C GLN A 277 25.16 -4.91 -0.17
N ALA A 278 23.95 -4.50 -0.56
CA ALA A 278 22.75 -4.68 0.21
C ALA A 278 22.00 -5.97 -0.13
N SER A 279 21.98 -6.37 -1.40
CA SER A 279 21.16 -7.48 -1.89
C SER A 279 21.71 -8.05 -3.21
N ASP A 280 21.27 -9.24 -3.54
CA ASP A 280 21.40 -9.91 -4.84
C ASP A 280 20.31 -9.48 -5.85
N HIS A 281 19.33 -8.70 -5.39
CA HIS A 281 18.29 -8.10 -6.21
C HIS A 281 18.64 -6.66 -6.63
N GLU A 282 17.99 -6.18 -7.68
CA GLU A 282 18.05 -4.79 -8.12
C GLU A 282 17.09 -3.92 -7.32
N PHE A 283 17.45 -2.65 -7.13
CA PHE A 283 16.57 -1.65 -6.54
C PHE A 283 15.74 -1.00 -7.65
N LEU A 284 14.48 -1.39 -7.77
CA LEU A 284 13.59 -0.85 -8.79
C LEU A 284 12.86 0.39 -8.28
N HIS A 285 12.83 1.45 -9.11
CA HIS A 285 12.06 2.64 -8.79
C HIS A 285 11.53 3.37 -10.03
N THR A 286 10.44 4.12 -9.84
CA THR A 286 9.79 4.90 -10.90
C THR A 286 9.12 6.14 -10.34
N ARG A 287 8.93 7.17 -11.16
CA ARG A 287 8.01 8.26 -10.85
C ARG A 287 6.60 7.87 -11.31
N VAL A 288 5.65 8.14 -10.45
CA VAL A 288 4.22 7.93 -10.71
C VAL A 288 3.53 9.28 -10.79
N HIS A 289 2.78 9.51 -11.85
CA HIS A 289 1.82 10.60 -11.96
C HIS A 289 0.40 10.05 -11.81
N VAL A 290 -0.31 10.44 -10.77
CA VAL A 290 -1.71 10.09 -10.56
C VAL A 290 -2.57 11.22 -11.13
N ARG A 291 -3.21 10.97 -12.27
CA ARG A 291 -4.01 11.96 -13.02
C ARG A 291 -5.23 12.41 -12.22
N SER A 292 -5.69 13.66 -12.44
CA SER A 292 -6.96 14.16 -11.89
C SER A 292 -8.14 13.26 -12.26
N PRO A 293 -9.18 13.13 -11.44
CA PRO A 293 -10.47 12.57 -11.86
C PRO A 293 -11.03 13.35 -13.06
N ARG A 294 -11.71 12.64 -13.93
CA ARG A 294 -12.54 13.30 -14.97
C ARG A 294 -13.80 13.81 -14.33
#